data_43d35732fe12ca4e259e9fc8e1116863
#
_entry.id   43d35732fe12ca4e259e9fc8e1116863
#
_cell.length_a   1.000
_cell.length_b   1.000
_cell.length_c   1.000
_cell.angle_alpha   90.00
_cell.angle_beta   90.00
_cell.angle_gamma   90.00
#
_symmetry.space_group_name_H-M   'P 1'
#
loop_
_entity.id
_entity.type
_entity.pdbx_description
1 polymer ?
#
loop_
_entity_poly.entity_id
_entity_poly.type
_entity_poly.pdbx_seq_one_letter_code
_entity_poly.pdbx_strand_id
1 'polypeptide(L)'
;MTQPDPIPVQEALDAGRLRLADLDLYRTFERRYPFPLDDFQVQAILALLEGQSVIVSAPTGAGKTLIAELAIHLALLRRRRLAYTTPLKALSNQKYADFCRQFGVAEVGILTGDVKVNPRAPILVMTTEILRNMFYTGTLEGLGYVVLDECHYMGDEGRGTVWEEIIVNAPKDVALVALSATVANIREIADWVSLVHRPITPIIHPHRPVPLQYLVADLAAELHPLDAVRAGTVRLVGVDGDARREERDRGRDRGRFYARRVASPDDVIEELKGRGWLPAIYFIFSRAGCERAMEEFLEEGRPLLDRAQRREVESPAMAESPLNQTIFQALALGVGLHHAGILPTLKRLTELLFERGLVKVVFATETMSLGIHMPARSVVLQGLTKRTDRGFRGLTHNELTQMAGRAGRRGIDPEGKCVIALDSRDSLEAVLATVGGPPEPIASQFRLGYGSVALLLETGGDLETIRRTVESS
;
A
#
# COMPACT_ATOMS: atom_id res chain seq x y z
N MET A 1 -19.85 32.22 -1.58
CA MET A 1 -19.25 32.44 -2.91
C MET A 1 -18.64 31.11 -3.32
N THR A 2 -19.17 30.47 -4.36
CA THR A 2 -18.61 29.24 -4.93
C THR A 2 -17.24 29.60 -5.52
N GLN A 3 -16.20 28.82 -5.18
CA GLN A 3 -14.91 28.93 -5.88
C GLN A 3 -15.14 28.71 -7.38
N PRO A 4 -14.42 29.40 -8.27
CA PRO A 4 -14.49 29.14 -9.71
C PRO A 4 -14.07 27.69 -9.99
N ASP A 5 -14.74 27.06 -10.98
CA ASP A 5 -14.38 25.72 -11.39
C ASP A 5 -12.91 25.65 -11.83
N PRO A 6 -12.20 24.55 -11.59
CA PRO A 6 -10.83 24.37 -12.06
C PRO A 6 -10.73 24.57 -13.58
N ILE A 7 -9.61 25.12 -14.03
CA ILE A 7 -9.33 25.37 -15.47
C ILE A 7 -9.67 24.16 -16.37
N PRO A 8 -9.28 22.91 -16.02
CA PRO A 8 -9.62 21.73 -16.82
C PRO A 8 -11.13 21.47 -16.96
N VAL A 9 -11.92 21.82 -15.94
CA VAL A 9 -13.40 21.69 -15.99
C VAL A 9 -13.98 22.69 -16.96
N GLN A 10 -13.53 23.94 -16.91
CA GLN A 10 -13.99 24.98 -17.82
C GLN A 10 -13.59 24.67 -19.28
N GLU A 11 -12.36 24.24 -19.52
CA GLU A 11 -11.90 23.79 -20.83
C GLU A 11 -12.71 22.61 -21.39
N ALA A 12 -13.09 21.65 -20.56
CA ALA A 12 -13.91 20.51 -20.97
C ALA A 12 -15.34 20.92 -21.33
N LEU A 13 -15.90 21.91 -20.61
CA LEU A 13 -17.21 22.50 -20.92
C LEU A 13 -17.18 23.28 -22.25
N ASP A 14 -16.19 24.16 -22.40
CA ASP A 14 -16.06 25.02 -23.58
C ASP A 14 -15.80 24.18 -24.86
N ALA A 15 -15.10 23.05 -24.71
CA ALA A 15 -14.86 22.09 -25.77
C ALA A 15 -16.08 21.16 -26.06
N GLY A 16 -17.17 21.29 -25.31
CA GLY A 16 -18.35 20.42 -25.45
C GLY A 16 -18.13 18.95 -25.06
N ARG A 17 -17.04 18.63 -24.37
CA ARG A 17 -16.73 17.28 -23.89
C ARG A 17 -17.52 16.92 -22.62
N LEU A 18 -17.89 17.92 -21.82
CA LEU A 18 -18.65 17.78 -20.59
C LEU A 18 -20.07 18.32 -20.79
N ARG A 19 -21.09 17.58 -20.39
CA ARG A 19 -22.50 18.04 -20.38
C ARG A 19 -22.81 18.76 -19.07
N LEU A 20 -23.83 19.61 -19.04
CA LEU A 20 -24.27 20.31 -17.82
C LEU A 20 -24.58 19.32 -16.68
N ALA A 21 -25.22 18.18 -16.99
CA ALA A 21 -25.49 17.14 -15.99
C ALA A 21 -24.21 16.54 -15.37
N ASP A 22 -23.15 16.41 -16.15
CA ASP A 22 -21.86 15.91 -15.68
C ASP A 22 -21.15 16.96 -14.79
N LEU A 23 -21.33 18.25 -15.11
CA LEU A 23 -20.85 19.34 -14.27
C LEU A 23 -21.57 19.39 -12.90
N ASP A 24 -22.89 19.21 -12.88
CA ASP A 24 -23.66 19.14 -11.63
C ASP A 24 -23.21 17.93 -10.77
N LEU A 25 -22.92 16.81 -11.41
CA LEU A 25 -22.37 15.63 -10.72
C LEU A 25 -20.96 15.92 -10.17
N TYR A 26 -20.09 16.54 -10.96
CA TYR A 26 -18.77 16.95 -10.52
C TYR A 26 -18.83 17.85 -9.27
N ARG A 27 -19.62 18.94 -9.35
CA ARG A 27 -19.80 19.89 -8.24
C ARG A 27 -20.42 19.24 -6.99
N THR A 28 -21.35 18.31 -7.18
CA THR A 28 -21.97 17.58 -6.07
C THR A 28 -20.95 16.64 -5.42
N PHE A 29 -20.11 16.02 -6.20
CA PHE A 29 -19.04 15.14 -5.71
C PHE A 29 -17.95 15.94 -4.99
N GLU A 30 -17.47 17.03 -5.57
CA GLU A 30 -16.43 17.89 -4.98
C GLU A 30 -16.84 18.43 -3.60
N ARG A 31 -18.10 18.86 -3.43
CA ARG A 31 -18.65 19.39 -2.16
C ARG A 31 -18.68 18.38 -1.01
N ARG A 32 -18.47 17.09 -1.27
CA ARG A 32 -18.40 16.06 -0.22
C ARG A 32 -17.08 16.11 0.56
N TYR A 33 -16.08 16.77 0.01
CA TYR A 33 -14.77 16.85 0.62
C TYR A 33 -14.52 18.24 1.20
N PRO A 34 -13.96 18.33 2.43
CA PRO A 34 -13.65 19.61 3.07
C PRO A 34 -12.37 20.26 2.53
N PHE A 35 -11.81 19.77 1.45
CA PHE A 35 -10.56 20.20 0.83
C PHE A 35 -10.71 20.23 -0.70
N PRO A 36 -9.95 21.08 -1.40
CA PRO A 36 -9.95 21.09 -2.86
C PRO A 36 -9.36 19.80 -3.42
N LEU A 37 -9.85 19.38 -4.57
CA LEU A 37 -9.30 18.24 -5.30
C LEU A 37 -7.96 18.63 -5.91
N ASP A 38 -7.02 17.68 -5.93
CA ASP A 38 -5.75 17.84 -6.62
C ASP A 38 -5.96 17.75 -8.16
N ASP A 39 -5.13 18.42 -8.95
CA ASP A 39 -5.26 18.48 -10.42
C ASP A 39 -5.37 17.11 -11.08
N PHE A 40 -4.59 16.14 -10.62
CA PHE A 40 -4.65 14.77 -11.16
C PHE A 40 -5.98 14.08 -10.85
N GLN A 41 -6.59 14.38 -9.70
CA GLN A 41 -7.92 13.88 -9.33
C GLN A 41 -8.98 14.51 -10.25
N VAL A 42 -8.90 15.82 -10.48
CA VAL A 42 -9.80 16.52 -11.40
C VAL A 42 -9.70 15.94 -12.81
N GLN A 43 -8.48 15.74 -13.33
CA GLN A 43 -8.25 15.13 -14.65
C GLN A 43 -8.85 13.74 -14.75
N ALA A 44 -8.66 12.88 -13.73
CA ALA A 44 -9.21 11.54 -13.70
C ALA A 44 -10.74 11.53 -13.65
N ILE A 45 -11.31 12.44 -12.85
CA ILE A 45 -12.76 12.63 -12.73
C ILE A 45 -13.35 13.02 -14.07
N LEU A 46 -12.78 14.02 -14.75
CA LEU A 46 -13.26 14.48 -16.05
C LEU A 46 -13.23 13.35 -17.09
N ALA A 47 -12.13 12.62 -17.19
CA ALA A 47 -12.03 11.49 -18.10
C ALA A 47 -13.10 10.42 -17.83
N LEU A 48 -13.40 10.12 -16.56
CA LEU A 48 -14.46 9.18 -16.19
C LEU A 48 -15.87 9.71 -16.51
N LEU A 49 -16.13 11.01 -16.33
CA LEU A 49 -17.39 11.65 -16.72
C LEU A 49 -17.60 11.58 -18.23
N GLU A 50 -16.54 11.75 -19.02
CA GLU A 50 -16.53 11.58 -20.47
C GLU A 50 -16.68 10.10 -20.91
N GLY A 51 -16.73 9.17 -19.95
CA GLY A 51 -16.88 7.72 -20.22
C GLY A 51 -15.59 7.01 -20.61
N GLN A 52 -14.42 7.63 -20.39
CA GLN A 52 -13.13 7.04 -20.64
C GLN A 52 -12.71 6.08 -19.52
N SER A 53 -11.79 5.16 -19.82
CA SER A 53 -11.02 4.45 -18.80
C SER A 53 -9.83 5.30 -18.36
N VAL A 54 -9.37 5.11 -17.12
CA VAL A 54 -8.21 5.85 -16.59
C VAL A 54 -7.20 4.93 -15.92
N ILE A 55 -5.91 5.22 -16.10
CA ILE A 55 -4.85 4.61 -15.32
C ILE A 55 -4.06 5.72 -14.61
N VAL A 56 -4.04 5.67 -13.29
CA VAL A 56 -3.50 6.73 -12.43
C VAL A 56 -2.26 6.22 -11.72
N SER A 57 -1.12 6.86 -11.99
CA SER A 57 0.14 6.64 -11.29
C SER A 57 0.40 7.81 -10.35
N ALA A 58 0.29 7.57 -9.05
CA ALA A 58 0.52 8.58 -8.02
C ALA A 58 1.08 7.94 -6.74
N PRO A 59 1.88 8.66 -5.94
CA PRO A 59 2.44 8.17 -4.69
C PRO A 59 1.37 7.63 -3.73
N THR A 60 1.79 6.74 -2.81
CA THR A 60 0.92 6.29 -1.71
C THR A 60 0.52 7.49 -0.85
N GLY A 61 -0.75 7.55 -0.45
CA GLY A 61 -1.29 8.67 0.31
C GLY A 61 -1.73 9.89 -0.51
N ALA A 62 -1.57 9.89 -1.84
CA ALA A 62 -2.04 10.99 -2.71
C ALA A 62 -3.56 11.09 -2.84
N GLY A 63 -4.34 10.15 -2.31
CA GLY A 63 -5.81 10.20 -2.38
C GLY A 63 -6.40 9.59 -3.65
N LYS A 64 -5.75 8.59 -4.26
CA LYS A 64 -6.24 7.87 -5.44
C LYS A 64 -7.64 7.25 -5.25
N THR A 65 -7.98 6.82 -4.04
CA THR A 65 -9.28 6.20 -3.71
C THR A 65 -10.47 7.08 -4.08
N LEU A 66 -10.32 8.40 -4.00
CA LEU A 66 -11.35 9.36 -4.37
C LEU A 66 -11.84 9.18 -5.83
N ILE A 67 -10.94 8.82 -6.73
CA ILE A 67 -11.25 8.55 -8.14
C ILE A 67 -12.14 7.30 -8.25
N ALA A 68 -11.85 6.26 -7.47
CA ALA A 68 -12.69 5.07 -7.39
C ALA A 68 -14.06 5.37 -6.76
N GLU A 69 -14.13 6.26 -5.77
CA GLU A 69 -15.40 6.69 -5.17
C GLU A 69 -16.29 7.40 -6.19
N LEU A 70 -15.72 8.23 -7.08
CA LEU A 70 -16.48 8.78 -8.20
C LEU A 70 -16.99 7.67 -9.13
N ALA A 71 -16.17 6.70 -9.47
CA ALA A 71 -16.61 5.59 -10.32
C ALA A 71 -17.76 4.80 -9.70
N ILE A 72 -17.77 4.66 -8.36
CA ILE A 72 -18.89 4.08 -7.62
C ILE A 72 -20.15 4.95 -7.78
N HIS A 73 -20.06 6.26 -7.61
CA HIS A 73 -21.19 7.16 -7.80
C HIS A 73 -21.73 7.12 -9.23
N LEU A 74 -20.85 7.05 -10.24
CA LEU A 74 -21.23 6.91 -11.63
C LEU A 74 -21.95 5.57 -11.89
N ALA A 75 -21.46 4.49 -11.31
CA ALA A 75 -22.06 3.17 -11.44
C ALA A 75 -23.49 3.16 -10.88
N LEU A 76 -23.68 3.66 -9.65
CA LEU A 76 -24.99 3.76 -9.01
C LEU A 76 -25.95 4.66 -9.82
N LEU A 77 -25.50 5.83 -10.25
CA LEU A 77 -26.30 6.77 -11.05
C LEU A 77 -26.74 6.16 -12.38
N ARG A 78 -25.83 5.44 -13.04
CA ARG A 78 -26.08 4.78 -14.34
C ARG A 78 -26.75 3.41 -14.22
N ARG A 79 -27.10 2.99 -13.00
CA ARG A 79 -27.67 1.66 -12.68
C ARG A 79 -26.83 0.51 -13.26
N ARG A 80 -25.51 0.66 -13.20
CA ARG A 80 -24.51 -0.35 -13.58
C ARG A 80 -23.86 -0.89 -12.32
N ARG A 81 -23.31 -2.09 -12.40
CA ARG A 81 -22.51 -2.68 -11.32
C ARG A 81 -21.05 -2.23 -11.42
N LEU A 82 -20.39 -2.20 -10.28
CA LEU A 82 -18.96 -1.93 -10.18
C LEU A 82 -18.28 -3.06 -9.42
N ALA A 83 -17.15 -3.57 -9.96
CA ALA A 83 -16.24 -4.46 -9.26
C ALA A 83 -15.03 -3.66 -8.79
N TYR A 84 -14.81 -3.63 -7.47
CA TYR A 84 -13.62 -3.05 -6.85
C TYR A 84 -12.67 -4.16 -6.46
N THR A 85 -11.51 -4.25 -7.09
CA THR A 85 -10.55 -5.31 -6.82
C THR A 85 -9.35 -4.84 -6.05
N THR A 86 -8.86 -5.72 -5.19
CA THR A 86 -7.63 -5.51 -4.41
C THR A 86 -6.75 -6.75 -4.45
N PRO A 87 -5.42 -6.62 -4.29
CA PRO A 87 -4.50 -7.76 -4.32
C PRO A 87 -4.57 -8.65 -3.09
N LEU A 88 -5.19 -8.19 -2.00
CA LEU A 88 -5.17 -8.87 -0.71
C LEU A 88 -6.54 -8.89 -0.05
N LYS A 89 -6.92 -10.03 0.55
CA LYS A 89 -8.17 -10.20 1.31
C LYS A 89 -8.33 -9.16 2.43
N ALA A 90 -7.25 -8.83 3.15
CA ALA A 90 -7.30 -7.84 4.23
C ALA A 90 -7.74 -6.46 3.72
N LEU A 91 -7.20 -6.04 2.57
CA LEU A 91 -7.57 -4.80 1.92
C LEU A 91 -9.01 -4.84 1.41
N SER A 92 -9.46 -5.97 0.84
CA SER A 92 -10.88 -6.16 0.46
C SER A 92 -11.80 -5.96 1.66
N ASN A 93 -11.49 -6.55 2.81
CA ASN A 93 -12.29 -6.41 4.03
C ASN A 93 -12.35 -4.95 4.53
N GLN A 94 -11.22 -4.25 4.50
CA GLN A 94 -11.16 -2.83 4.88
C GLN A 94 -12.01 -1.97 3.93
N LYS A 95 -11.83 -2.11 2.61
CA LYS A 95 -12.61 -1.37 1.61
C LYS A 95 -14.10 -1.68 1.68
N TYR A 96 -14.46 -2.93 1.93
CA TYR A 96 -15.85 -3.32 2.18
C TYR A 96 -16.45 -2.57 3.36
N ALA A 97 -15.75 -2.54 4.51
CA ALA A 97 -16.21 -1.82 5.69
C ALA A 97 -16.32 -0.30 5.44
N ASP A 98 -15.35 0.29 4.72
CA ASP A 98 -15.35 1.70 4.37
C ASP A 98 -16.53 2.05 3.45
N PHE A 99 -16.75 1.25 2.41
CA PHE A 99 -17.85 1.48 1.46
C PHE A 99 -19.22 1.19 2.08
N CYS A 100 -19.35 0.22 2.99
CA CYS A 100 -20.58 0.01 3.74
C CYS A 100 -20.94 1.23 4.60
N ARG A 101 -19.97 1.91 5.20
CA ARG A 101 -20.18 3.15 5.96
C ARG A 101 -20.58 4.31 5.06
N GLN A 102 -20.03 4.38 3.84
CA GLN A 102 -20.23 5.50 2.93
C GLN A 102 -21.49 5.36 2.06
N PHE A 103 -21.78 4.15 1.57
CA PHE A 103 -22.84 3.87 0.59
C PHE A 103 -24.01 3.04 1.17
N GLY A 104 -23.83 2.47 2.37
CA GLY A 104 -24.83 1.60 3.01
C GLY A 104 -24.58 0.11 2.72
N VAL A 105 -24.92 -0.74 3.69
CA VAL A 105 -24.72 -2.19 3.63
C VAL A 105 -25.55 -2.89 2.55
N ALA A 106 -26.65 -2.28 2.11
CA ALA A 106 -27.50 -2.83 1.04
C ALA A 106 -26.85 -2.69 -0.34
N GLU A 107 -26.04 -1.63 -0.54
CA GLU A 107 -25.42 -1.32 -1.82
C GLU A 107 -24.07 -2.01 -2.03
N VAL A 108 -23.49 -2.59 -0.96
CA VAL A 108 -22.13 -3.12 -1.00
C VAL A 108 -22.13 -4.61 -0.70
N GLY A 109 -21.36 -5.35 -1.49
CA GLY A 109 -21.06 -6.77 -1.27
C GLY A 109 -19.58 -7.04 -1.22
N ILE A 110 -19.20 -8.18 -0.64
CA ILE A 110 -17.81 -8.66 -0.63
C ILE A 110 -17.71 -10.10 -1.08
N LEU A 111 -16.75 -10.38 -1.95
CA LEU A 111 -16.42 -11.72 -2.44
C LEU A 111 -14.92 -11.96 -2.27
N THR A 112 -14.56 -12.85 -1.36
CA THR A 112 -13.19 -13.35 -1.18
C THR A 112 -13.22 -14.88 -1.12
N GLY A 113 -12.06 -15.53 -1.07
CA GLY A 113 -12.02 -16.98 -0.96
C GLY A 113 -12.76 -17.54 0.25
N ASP A 114 -12.90 -16.74 1.32
CA ASP A 114 -13.46 -17.18 2.61
C ASP A 114 -14.80 -16.51 2.94
N VAL A 115 -15.14 -15.40 2.27
CA VAL A 115 -16.30 -14.56 2.62
C VAL A 115 -17.13 -14.26 1.38
N LYS A 116 -18.44 -14.46 1.49
CA LYS A 116 -19.41 -14.14 0.44
C LYS A 116 -20.61 -13.45 1.09
N VAL A 117 -20.69 -12.13 0.97
CA VAL A 117 -21.80 -11.32 1.50
C VAL A 117 -22.36 -10.47 0.37
N ASN A 118 -23.68 -10.42 0.24
CA ASN A 118 -24.44 -9.64 -0.74
C ASN A 118 -23.86 -9.71 -2.19
N PRO A 119 -23.78 -10.89 -2.82
CA PRO A 119 -23.10 -11.07 -4.11
C PRO A 119 -23.82 -10.40 -5.29
N ARG A 120 -25.04 -9.91 -5.09
CA ARG A 120 -25.84 -9.20 -6.11
C ARG A 120 -25.80 -7.67 -5.93
N ALA A 121 -25.05 -7.17 -4.94
CA ALA A 121 -24.91 -5.75 -4.70
C ALA A 121 -24.40 -5.00 -5.95
N PRO A 122 -24.80 -3.75 -6.15
CA PRO A 122 -24.28 -2.92 -7.23
C PRO A 122 -22.76 -2.65 -7.08
N ILE A 123 -22.24 -2.57 -5.86
CA ILE A 123 -20.82 -2.40 -5.56
C ILE A 123 -20.29 -3.70 -5.00
N LEU A 124 -19.37 -4.36 -5.70
CA LEU A 124 -18.73 -5.59 -5.26
C LEU A 124 -17.26 -5.40 -4.99
N VAL A 125 -16.86 -5.53 -3.73
CA VAL A 125 -15.44 -5.59 -3.34
C VAL A 125 -14.96 -7.04 -3.41
N MET A 126 -13.83 -7.28 -4.06
CA MET A 126 -13.32 -8.64 -4.23
C MET A 126 -11.80 -8.68 -4.45
N THR A 127 -11.21 -9.86 -4.31
CA THR A 127 -9.82 -10.05 -4.76
C THR A 127 -9.76 -10.18 -6.29
N THR A 128 -8.59 -9.86 -6.85
CA THR A 128 -8.37 -9.91 -8.31
C THR A 128 -8.64 -11.28 -8.89
N GLU A 129 -8.28 -12.36 -8.19
CA GLU A 129 -8.50 -13.74 -8.62
C GLU A 129 -9.99 -14.07 -8.77
N ILE A 130 -10.83 -13.51 -7.87
CA ILE A 130 -12.28 -13.71 -7.96
C ILE A 130 -12.85 -13.04 -9.21
N LEU A 131 -12.45 -11.78 -9.49
CA LEU A 131 -12.91 -11.07 -10.68
C LEU A 131 -12.49 -11.80 -11.95
N ARG A 132 -11.23 -12.26 -12.05
CA ARG A 132 -10.76 -13.06 -13.17
C ARG A 132 -11.64 -14.30 -13.40
N ASN A 133 -11.91 -15.06 -12.34
CA ASN A 133 -12.75 -16.24 -12.43
C ASN A 133 -14.18 -15.90 -12.87
N MET A 134 -14.74 -14.78 -12.39
CA MET A 134 -16.08 -14.32 -12.80
C MET A 134 -16.14 -13.91 -14.28
N PHE A 135 -15.07 -13.37 -14.86
CA PHE A 135 -15.01 -13.11 -16.30
C PHE A 135 -14.99 -14.42 -17.11
N TYR A 136 -14.27 -15.43 -16.67
CA TYR A 136 -14.28 -16.74 -17.33
C TYR A 136 -15.63 -17.44 -17.24
N THR A 137 -16.35 -17.28 -16.13
CA THR A 137 -17.66 -17.91 -15.93
C THR A 137 -18.86 -17.09 -16.45
N GLY A 138 -18.63 -15.87 -16.94
CA GLY A 138 -19.70 -15.00 -17.44
C GLY A 138 -20.71 -14.56 -16.37
N THR A 139 -20.35 -14.57 -15.09
CA THR A 139 -21.29 -14.39 -13.96
C THR A 139 -21.51 -12.94 -13.55
N LEU A 140 -20.90 -11.95 -14.24
CA LEU A 140 -21.00 -10.51 -13.93
C LEU A 140 -21.90 -9.77 -14.95
N GLU A 141 -23.22 -9.97 -14.84
CA GLU A 141 -24.18 -9.19 -15.63
C GLU A 141 -24.27 -7.74 -15.13
N GLY A 142 -24.45 -6.81 -16.06
CA GLY A 142 -24.68 -5.39 -15.77
C GLY A 142 -23.42 -4.65 -15.29
N LEU A 143 -22.22 -5.25 -15.38
CA LEU A 143 -20.98 -4.58 -15.03
C LEU A 143 -20.74 -3.37 -15.94
N GLY A 144 -20.36 -2.22 -15.34
CA GLY A 144 -20.03 -0.99 -16.06
C GLY A 144 -18.66 -0.47 -15.74
N TYR A 145 -18.14 -0.82 -14.57
CA TYR A 145 -16.86 -0.33 -14.07
C TYR A 145 -16.08 -1.42 -13.36
N VAL A 146 -14.78 -1.42 -13.58
CA VAL A 146 -13.80 -2.21 -12.81
C VAL A 146 -12.76 -1.29 -12.24
N VAL A 147 -12.62 -1.29 -10.92
CA VAL A 147 -11.49 -0.64 -10.23
C VAL A 147 -10.42 -1.68 -9.96
N LEU A 148 -9.23 -1.45 -10.51
CA LEU A 148 -8.03 -2.24 -10.28
C LEU A 148 -7.15 -1.47 -9.29
N ASP A 149 -7.42 -1.64 -8.00
CA ASP A 149 -6.62 -0.98 -6.96
C ASP A 149 -5.26 -1.66 -6.79
N GLU A 150 -4.23 -0.86 -6.54
CA GLU A 150 -2.84 -1.30 -6.45
C GLU A 150 -2.36 -2.05 -7.71
N CYS A 151 -2.72 -1.56 -8.91
CA CYS A 151 -2.45 -2.28 -10.17
C CYS A 151 -0.95 -2.43 -10.51
N HIS A 152 -0.03 -1.77 -9.78
CA HIS A 152 1.41 -2.00 -9.90
C HIS A 152 1.83 -3.43 -9.51
N TYR A 153 0.98 -4.18 -8.79
CA TYR A 153 1.17 -5.62 -8.57
C TYR A 153 1.11 -6.46 -9.85
N MET A 154 0.76 -5.88 -10.98
CA MET A 154 0.93 -6.51 -12.30
C MET A 154 2.38 -6.95 -12.55
N GLY A 155 3.37 -6.23 -11.99
CA GLY A 155 4.78 -6.62 -12.03
C GLY A 155 5.21 -7.67 -10.99
N ASP A 156 4.30 -8.18 -10.13
CA ASP A 156 4.64 -9.10 -9.05
C ASP A 156 4.80 -10.54 -9.57
N GLU A 157 5.98 -11.13 -9.33
CA GLU A 157 6.28 -12.52 -9.74
C GLU A 157 5.28 -13.49 -9.10
N GLY A 158 4.55 -14.22 -9.93
CA GLY A 158 3.58 -15.23 -9.53
C GLY A 158 2.13 -14.74 -9.37
N ARG A 159 1.86 -13.43 -9.27
CA ARG A 159 0.49 -12.88 -9.19
C ARG A 159 0.14 -11.89 -10.29
N GLY A 160 1.12 -11.29 -10.95
CA GLY A 160 0.92 -10.28 -11.97
C GLY A 160 0.02 -10.72 -13.13
N THR A 161 0.13 -11.97 -13.55
CA THR A 161 -0.69 -12.59 -14.61
C THR A 161 -2.19 -12.34 -14.44
N VAL A 162 -2.70 -12.31 -13.19
CA VAL A 162 -4.14 -12.16 -12.91
C VAL A 162 -4.67 -10.80 -13.40
N TRP A 163 -3.89 -9.73 -13.25
CA TRP A 163 -4.27 -8.39 -13.75
C TRP A 163 -4.32 -8.35 -15.27
N GLU A 164 -3.34 -8.97 -15.93
CA GLU A 164 -3.29 -9.06 -17.39
C GLU A 164 -4.50 -9.85 -17.92
N GLU A 165 -4.80 -11.01 -17.31
CA GLU A 165 -5.99 -11.82 -17.64
C GLU A 165 -7.30 -11.03 -17.47
N ILE A 166 -7.43 -10.22 -16.40
CA ILE A 166 -8.60 -9.35 -16.18
C ILE A 166 -8.74 -8.33 -17.31
N ILE A 167 -7.66 -7.61 -17.64
CA ILE A 167 -7.67 -6.54 -18.65
C ILE A 167 -8.03 -7.10 -20.02
N VAL A 168 -7.42 -8.21 -20.41
CA VAL A 168 -7.64 -8.84 -21.73
C VAL A 168 -9.08 -9.38 -21.85
N ASN A 169 -9.63 -9.96 -20.79
CA ASN A 169 -10.94 -10.61 -20.80
C ASN A 169 -12.10 -9.72 -20.35
N ALA A 170 -11.83 -8.49 -19.89
CA ALA A 170 -12.89 -7.54 -19.55
C ALA A 170 -13.74 -7.18 -20.77
N PRO A 171 -15.08 -7.10 -20.66
CA PRO A 171 -15.94 -6.64 -21.73
C PRO A 171 -15.56 -5.22 -22.19
N LYS A 172 -15.56 -4.95 -23.49
CA LYS A 172 -15.10 -3.68 -24.07
C LYS A 172 -15.93 -2.45 -23.69
N ASP A 173 -17.18 -2.65 -23.23
CA ASP A 173 -18.05 -1.59 -22.75
C ASP A 173 -17.81 -1.24 -21.26
N VAL A 174 -17.01 -2.03 -20.55
CA VAL A 174 -16.66 -1.80 -19.15
C VAL A 174 -15.52 -0.79 -19.05
N ALA A 175 -15.69 0.26 -18.24
CA ALA A 175 -14.64 1.24 -17.97
C ALA A 175 -13.67 0.72 -16.89
N LEU A 176 -12.37 0.79 -17.18
CA LEU A 176 -11.31 0.45 -16.23
C LEU A 176 -10.84 1.68 -15.47
N VAL A 177 -10.70 1.56 -14.16
CA VAL A 177 -10.14 2.55 -13.25
C VAL A 177 -8.95 1.91 -12.55
N ALA A 178 -7.77 2.00 -13.18
CA ALA A 178 -6.55 1.40 -12.66
C ALA A 178 -5.80 2.40 -11.77
N LEU A 179 -5.60 2.05 -10.49
CA LEU A 179 -4.93 2.89 -9.50
C LEU A 179 -3.59 2.26 -9.12
N SER A 180 -2.51 2.98 -9.36
CA SER A 180 -1.13 2.51 -9.19
C SER A 180 -0.33 3.40 -8.23
N ALA A 181 0.65 2.82 -7.54
CA ALA A 181 1.78 3.57 -7.04
C ALA A 181 2.58 4.16 -8.21
N THR A 182 3.62 4.94 -7.93
CA THR A 182 4.49 5.49 -8.97
C THR A 182 5.26 4.35 -9.67
N VAL A 183 5.14 4.28 -11.00
CA VAL A 183 5.84 3.33 -11.87
C VAL A 183 6.45 4.05 -13.06
N ALA A 184 7.56 3.51 -13.60
CA ALA A 184 8.32 4.18 -14.65
C ALA A 184 7.60 4.19 -16.02
N ASN A 185 6.93 3.10 -16.38
CA ASN A 185 6.41 2.85 -17.74
C ASN A 185 4.89 2.88 -17.84
N ILE A 186 4.22 3.75 -17.08
CA ILE A 186 2.75 3.82 -17.05
C ILE A 186 2.13 4.12 -18.43
N ARG A 187 2.85 4.85 -19.30
CA ARG A 187 2.39 5.15 -20.67
C ARG A 187 2.39 3.90 -21.54
N GLU A 188 3.44 3.09 -21.48
CA GLU A 188 3.52 1.80 -22.20
C GLU A 188 2.39 0.85 -21.76
N ILE A 189 2.09 0.82 -20.46
CA ILE A 189 0.97 0.04 -19.93
C ILE A 189 -0.36 0.58 -20.49
N ALA A 190 -0.55 1.90 -20.54
CA ALA A 190 -1.76 2.51 -21.09
C ALA A 190 -1.92 2.21 -22.60
N ASP A 191 -0.83 2.23 -23.35
CA ASP A 191 -0.81 1.89 -24.78
C ASP A 191 -1.19 0.42 -24.99
N TRP A 192 -0.61 -0.49 -24.19
CA TRP A 192 -0.98 -1.90 -24.22
C TRP A 192 -2.46 -2.12 -23.85
N VAL A 193 -2.96 -1.52 -22.77
CA VAL A 193 -4.38 -1.62 -22.37
C VAL A 193 -5.28 -1.08 -23.48
N SER A 194 -4.90 0.01 -24.14
CA SER A 194 -5.67 0.60 -25.23
C SER A 194 -5.74 -0.34 -26.44
N LEU A 195 -4.70 -1.12 -26.70
CA LEU A 195 -4.64 -2.12 -27.76
C LEU A 195 -5.53 -3.34 -27.45
N VAL A 196 -5.42 -3.88 -26.22
CA VAL A 196 -6.04 -5.17 -25.87
C VAL A 196 -7.45 -5.03 -25.31
N HIS A 197 -7.85 -3.86 -24.79
CA HIS A 197 -9.16 -3.63 -24.21
C HIS A 197 -9.89 -2.45 -24.87
N ARG A 198 -9.65 -1.23 -24.42
CA ARG A 198 -10.22 0.02 -24.95
C ARG A 198 -9.31 1.19 -24.60
N PRO A 199 -9.42 2.34 -25.27
CA PRO A 199 -8.64 3.52 -24.93
C PRO A 199 -8.68 3.84 -23.43
N ILE A 200 -7.50 4.05 -22.82
CA ILE A 200 -7.34 4.39 -21.42
C ILE A 200 -6.43 5.61 -21.28
N THR A 201 -6.82 6.58 -20.45
CA THR A 201 -6.10 7.83 -20.27
C THR A 201 -5.07 7.68 -19.13
N PRO A 202 -3.75 7.79 -19.41
CA PRO A 202 -2.74 7.79 -18.37
C PRO A 202 -2.67 9.14 -17.66
N ILE A 203 -2.72 9.13 -16.33
CA ILE A 203 -2.62 10.30 -15.46
C ILE A 203 -1.47 10.07 -14.50
N ILE A 204 -0.49 10.97 -14.55
CA ILE A 204 0.77 10.84 -13.81
C ILE A 204 0.88 11.99 -12.81
N HIS A 205 1.00 11.67 -11.53
CA HIS A 205 1.23 12.62 -10.45
C HIS A 205 2.45 12.20 -9.63
N PRO A 206 3.61 12.85 -9.83
CA PRO A 206 4.85 12.42 -9.17
C PRO A 206 4.99 12.97 -7.74
N HIS A 207 4.19 13.98 -7.37
CA HIS A 207 4.39 14.71 -6.13
C HIS A 207 3.70 14.04 -4.94
N ARG A 208 4.42 13.93 -3.83
CA ARG A 208 3.84 13.48 -2.56
C ARG A 208 3.09 14.64 -1.90
N PRO A 209 1.89 14.37 -1.31
CA PRO A 209 1.14 15.41 -0.58
C PRO A 209 1.85 15.87 0.70
N VAL A 210 2.65 14.99 1.32
CA VAL A 210 3.49 15.31 2.48
C VAL A 210 4.94 15.03 2.10
N PRO A 211 5.84 16.02 2.15
CA PRO A 211 7.27 15.81 1.90
C PRO A 211 7.83 14.70 2.78
N LEU A 212 8.85 14.00 2.30
CA LEU A 212 9.50 12.91 3.01
C LEU A 212 10.98 13.19 3.19
N GLN A 213 11.43 13.16 4.44
CA GLN A 213 12.84 13.23 4.77
C GLN A 213 13.37 11.83 5.06
N TYR A 214 14.45 11.46 4.39
CA TYR A 214 15.19 10.24 4.67
C TYR A 214 16.29 10.50 5.69
N LEU A 215 16.39 9.61 6.68
CA LEU A 215 17.42 9.63 7.73
C LEU A 215 18.06 8.25 7.82
N VAL A 216 19.27 8.22 8.34
CA VAL A 216 19.99 7.00 8.70
C VAL A 216 20.13 6.97 10.20
N ALA A 217 19.80 5.86 10.84
CA ALA A 217 20.18 5.58 12.22
C ALA A 217 21.49 4.80 12.23
N ASP A 218 22.50 5.30 12.92
CA ASP A 218 23.74 4.60 13.15
C ASP A 218 23.65 3.59 14.30
N LEU A 219 24.74 2.90 14.65
CA LEU A 219 24.71 1.89 15.73
C LEU A 219 24.48 2.46 17.14
N ALA A 220 24.65 3.78 17.33
CA ALA A 220 24.31 4.48 18.56
C ALA A 220 22.85 4.98 18.56
N ALA A 221 22.05 4.62 17.53
CA ALA A 221 20.70 5.10 17.28
C ALA A 221 20.60 6.62 17.03
N GLU A 222 21.71 7.31 16.77
CA GLU A 222 21.67 8.71 16.36
C GLU A 222 21.10 8.84 14.94
N LEU A 223 20.14 9.76 14.76
CA LEU A 223 19.46 9.97 13.50
C LEU A 223 20.08 11.10 12.70
N HIS A 224 20.62 10.77 11.55
CA HIS A 224 21.32 11.68 10.66
C HIS A 224 20.55 11.87 9.34
N PRO A 225 20.34 13.11 8.85
CA PRO A 225 19.76 13.32 7.52
C PRO A 225 20.61 12.66 6.43
N LEU A 226 19.96 11.93 5.52
CA LEU A 226 20.66 11.19 4.46
C LEU A 226 21.51 12.12 3.58
N ASP A 227 21.05 13.35 3.35
CA ASP A 227 21.80 14.35 2.57
C ASP A 227 23.09 14.79 3.28
N ALA A 228 23.09 14.91 4.60
CA ALA A 228 24.29 15.21 5.38
C ALA A 228 25.30 14.05 5.35
N VAL A 229 24.79 12.83 5.39
CA VAL A 229 25.60 11.59 5.24
C VAL A 229 26.19 11.52 3.83
N ARG A 230 25.38 11.78 2.79
CA ARG A 230 25.84 11.85 1.39
C ARG A 230 26.92 12.91 1.17
N ALA A 231 26.80 14.06 1.80
CA ALA A 231 27.77 15.16 1.72
C ALA A 231 29.05 14.88 2.54
N GLY A 232 29.12 13.78 3.30
CA GLY A 232 30.26 13.45 4.17
C GLY A 232 30.44 14.41 5.36
N THR A 233 29.39 15.18 5.70
CA THR A 233 29.41 16.13 6.83
C THR A 233 29.15 15.48 8.18
N VAL A 234 28.70 14.22 8.16
CA VAL A 234 28.40 13.41 9.35
C VAL A 234 29.14 12.09 9.25
N ARG A 235 29.75 11.66 10.36
CA ARG A 235 30.36 10.33 10.49
C ARG A 235 29.42 9.41 11.25
N LEU A 236 29.10 8.24 10.66
CA LEU A 236 28.24 7.27 11.27
C LEU A 236 29.02 6.36 12.23
N VAL A 237 28.53 6.19 13.44
CA VAL A 237 29.13 5.31 14.43
C VAL A 237 28.94 3.83 14.00
N GLY A 238 30.04 3.10 13.89
CA GLY A 238 30.03 1.65 13.61
C GLY A 238 29.74 1.24 12.16
N VAL A 239 29.56 2.21 11.24
CA VAL A 239 29.30 1.95 9.81
C VAL A 239 30.53 2.21 8.95
N ASP A 240 31.33 3.20 9.30
CA ASP A 240 32.54 3.59 8.56
C ASP A 240 33.81 3.06 9.22
N GLY A 241 34.39 2.03 8.66
CA GLY A 241 35.81 1.71 8.83
C GLY A 241 36.23 0.49 9.64
N ASP A 242 35.31 -0.28 10.25
CA ASP A 242 35.69 -1.49 11.02
C ASP A 242 35.91 -2.75 10.15
N ALA A 243 35.52 -2.72 8.87
CA ALA A 243 35.75 -3.87 7.97
C ALA A 243 37.22 -4.29 7.87
N ARG A 244 38.18 -3.36 7.99
CA ARG A 244 39.61 -3.66 7.98
C ARG A 244 40.18 -4.15 9.33
N ARG A 245 39.51 -3.84 10.45
CA ARG A 245 39.89 -4.40 11.77
C ARG A 245 39.34 -5.81 11.95
N GLU A 246 38.11 -6.07 11.45
CA GLU A 246 37.49 -7.40 11.54
C GLU A 246 38.21 -8.47 10.69
N GLU A 247 38.87 -8.11 9.60
CA GLU A 247 39.72 -9.04 8.84
C GLU A 247 40.94 -9.51 9.63
N ARG A 248 41.47 -8.73 10.55
CA ARG A 248 42.56 -9.11 11.45
C ARG A 248 42.15 -10.02 12.61
N ASP A 249 40.89 -9.92 13.06
CA ASP A 249 40.35 -10.74 14.17
C ASP A 249 39.73 -12.07 13.70
N ARG A 250 39.48 -12.26 12.40
CA ARG A 250 38.95 -13.49 11.80
C ARG A 250 39.81 -14.76 12.06
N GLY A 251 40.98 -14.59 12.62
CA GLY A 251 41.92 -15.71 12.91
C GLY A 251 41.68 -16.42 14.24
N ARG A 252 40.84 -15.95 15.15
CA ARG A 252 40.84 -16.44 16.55
C ARG A 252 39.56 -17.03 17.12
N ASP A 253 38.40 -16.92 16.45
CA ASP A 253 37.18 -17.46 17.06
C ASP A 253 36.23 -18.12 16.03
N ARG A 254 36.42 -19.44 15.82
CA ARG A 254 35.60 -20.31 14.96
C ARG A 254 34.31 -20.78 15.67
N GLY A 255 33.56 -19.94 16.33
CA GLY A 255 32.39 -20.44 17.07
C GLY A 255 31.31 -19.46 17.44
N ARG A 256 31.52 -18.16 17.29
CA ARG A 256 30.46 -17.18 17.55
C ARG A 256 29.74 -16.83 16.27
N PHE A 257 28.46 -17.18 16.21
CA PHE A 257 27.50 -16.58 15.28
C PHE A 257 27.67 -15.07 15.39
N TYR A 258 28.03 -14.40 14.29
CA TYR A 258 28.07 -12.95 14.22
C TYR A 258 26.72 -12.39 14.61
N ALA A 259 26.62 -11.84 15.81
CA ALA A 259 25.45 -11.08 16.22
C ALA A 259 25.28 -9.92 15.25
N ARG A 260 24.13 -9.83 14.60
CA ARG A 260 23.74 -8.74 13.73
C ARG A 260 23.87 -7.45 14.53
N ARG A 261 24.78 -6.55 14.18
CA ARG A 261 24.91 -5.25 14.82
C ARG A 261 23.99 -4.29 14.08
N VAL A 262 22.85 -3.98 14.68
CA VAL A 262 21.87 -2.98 14.26
C VAL A 262 21.60 -2.13 15.49
N ALA A 263 21.27 -0.85 15.30
CA ALA A 263 20.75 -0.03 16.41
C ALA A 263 19.58 -0.74 17.09
N SER A 264 19.55 -0.69 18.43
CA SER A 264 18.44 -1.27 19.19
C SER A 264 17.13 -0.59 18.77
N PRO A 265 16.05 -1.35 18.48
CA PRO A 265 14.75 -0.77 18.20
C PRO A 265 14.29 0.20 19.29
N ASP A 266 14.57 -0.11 20.56
CA ASP A 266 14.17 0.71 21.70
C ASP A 266 14.87 2.06 21.73
N ASP A 267 16.18 2.09 21.43
CA ASP A 267 16.94 3.32 21.38
C ASP A 267 16.45 4.22 20.21
N VAL A 268 16.16 3.62 19.04
CA VAL A 268 15.57 4.35 17.90
C VAL A 268 14.19 4.90 18.26
N ILE A 269 13.36 4.14 18.98
CA ILE A 269 12.03 4.57 19.42
C ILE A 269 12.14 5.73 20.42
N GLU A 270 13.05 5.67 21.38
CA GLU A 270 13.27 6.78 22.33
C GLU A 270 13.76 8.04 21.62
N GLU A 271 14.63 7.91 20.62
CA GLU A 271 15.08 9.03 19.80
C GLU A 271 13.91 9.66 19.01
N LEU A 272 13.04 8.84 18.39
CA LEU A 272 11.82 9.30 17.72
C LEU A 272 10.86 10.00 18.70
N LYS A 273 10.69 9.44 19.89
CA LYS A 273 9.87 10.02 20.95
C LYS A 273 10.42 11.36 21.42
N GLY A 274 11.72 11.46 21.68
CA GLY A 274 12.40 12.69 22.07
C GLY A 274 12.23 13.82 21.04
N ARG A 275 12.19 13.48 19.76
CA ARG A 275 11.94 14.42 18.66
C ARG A 275 10.45 14.67 18.38
N GLY A 276 9.56 14.00 19.08
CA GLY A 276 8.11 14.08 18.85
C GLY A 276 7.67 13.47 17.51
N TRP A 277 8.37 12.49 16.99
CA TRP A 277 8.12 11.86 15.68
C TRP A 277 7.27 10.58 15.75
N LEU A 278 6.61 10.32 16.85
CA LEU A 278 5.59 9.27 16.98
C LEU A 278 4.21 9.79 16.48
N PRO A 279 3.31 8.91 15.99
CA PRO A 279 3.43 7.47 15.92
C PRO A 279 4.35 6.99 14.77
N ALA A 280 4.89 5.78 14.93
CA ALA A 280 5.82 5.17 13.98
C ALA A 280 5.41 3.75 13.59
N ILE A 281 5.73 3.36 12.34
CA ILE A 281 5.73 1.97 11.89
C ILE A 281 7.17 1.52 11.78
N TYR A 282 7.53 0.43 12.46
CA TYR A 282 8.87 -0.14 12.46
C TYR A 282 8.87 -1.44 11.65
N PHE A 283 9.41 -1.40 10.43
CA PHE A 283 9.48 -2.55 9.55
C PHE A 283 10.69 -3.43 9.86
N ILE A 284 10.41 -4.71 10.16
CA ILE A 284 11.41 -5.77 10.39
C ILE A 284 11.07 -6.92 9.45
N PHE A 285 12.01 -7.33 8.59
CA PHE A 285 11.75 -8.29 7.50
C PHE A 285 11.69 -9.76 7.95
N SER A 286 11.27 -10.01 9.20
CA SER A 286 10.97 -11.35 9.71
C SER A 286 9.93 -11.30 10.84
N ARG A 287 9.03 -12.28 10.88
CA ARG A 287 8.03 -12.43 11.94
C ARG A 287 8.69 -12.55 13.31
N ALA A 288 9.64 -13.47 13.44
CA ALA A 288 10.40 -13.67 14.67
C ALA A 288 11.21 -12.42 15.09
N GLY A 289 11.64 -11.59 14.13
CA GLY A 289 12.27 -10.31 14.43
C GLY A 289 11.31 -9.30 15.03
N CYS A 290 10.08 -9.24 14.50
CA CYS A 290 9.03 -8.36 15.04
C CYS A 290 8.62 -8.78 16.47
N GLU A 291 8.45 -10.09 16.69
CA GLU A 291 8.12 -10.66 18.01
C GLU A 291 9.22 -10.39 19.02
N ARG A 292 10.48 -10.62 18.66
CA ARG A 292 11.63 -10.36 19.53
C ARG A 292 11.75 -8.87 19.87
N ALA A 293 11.61 -7.97 18.90
CA ALA A 293 11.66 -6.53 19.17
C ALA A 293 10.55 -6.08 20.14
N MET A 294 9.36 -6.68 20.04
CA MET A 294 8.26 -6.44 20.99
C MET A 294 8.60 -6.97 22.39
N GLU A 295 9.18 -8.18 22.48
CA GLU A 295 9.57 -8.79 23.77
C GLU A 295 10.69 -7.97 24.46
N GLU A 296 11.73 -7.57 23.70
CA GLU A 296 12.79 -6.68 24.18
C GLU A 296 12.22 -5.36 24.72
N PHE A 297 11.28 -4.75 23.99
CA PHE A 297 10.60 -3.53 24.43
C PHE A 297 9.80 -3.74 25.73
N LEU A 298 9.16 -4.90 25.90
CA LEU A 298 8.45 -5.26 27.14
C LEU A 298 9.38 -5.43 28.33
N GLU A 299 10.56 -6.02 28.12
CA GLU A 299 11.58 -6.20 29.19
C GLU A 299 12.10 -4.85 29.69
N GLU A 300 12.30 -3.88 28.81
CA GLU A 300 12.67 -2.50 29.19
C GLU A 300 11.54 -1.78 29.95
N GLY A 301 10.28 -2.15 29.70
CA GLY A 301 9.11 -1.68 30.45
C GLY A 301 8.81 -0.18 30.31
N ARG A 302 9.33 0.50 29.29
CA ARG A 302 9.18 1.95 29.06
C ARG A 302 7.85 2.28 28.38
N PRO A 303 6.85 2.88 29.07
CA PRO A 303 5.57 3.15 28.44
C PRO A 303 5.67 4.33 27.45
N LEU A 304 5.00 4.19 26.31
CA LEU A 304 4.77 5.27 25.34
C LEU A 304 3.43 5.99 25.58
N LEU A 305 2.57 5.40 26.41
CA LEU A 305 1.27 5.93 26.79
C LEU A 305 1.30 6.54 28.20
N ASP A 306 0.51 7.59 28.40
CA ASP A 306 0.23 8.11 29.72
C ASP A 306 -0.71 7.20 30.52
N ARG A 307 -0.94 7.52 31.79
CA ARG A 307 -1.75 6.69 32.70
C ARG A 307 -3.22 6.58 32.28
N ALA A 308 -3.78 7.63 31.65
CA ALA A 308 -5.18 7.64 31.22
C ALA A 308 -5.34 6.78 29.95
N GLN A 309 -4.43 6.92 28.99
CA GLN A 309 -4.39 6.12 27.77
C GLN A 309 -4.18 4.62 28.07
N ARG A 310 -3.31 4.28 29.04
CA ARG A 310 -3.10 2.89 29.46
C ARG A 310 -4.36 2.24 29.99
N ARG A 311 -5.11 2.94 30.90
CA ARG A 311 -6.38 2.45 31.43
C ARG A 311 -7.43 2.21 30.33
N GLU A 312 -7.41 2.98 29.26
CA GLU A 312 -8.31 2.79 28.12
C GLU A 312 -8.01 1.50 27.35
N VAL A 313 -6.72 1.13 27.26
CA VAL A 313 -6.27 -0.11 26.58
C VAL A 313 -6.44 -1.33 27.50
N GLU A 314 -6.24 -1.21 28.81
CA GLU A 314 -6.30 -2.29 29.84
C GLU A 314 -7.73 -2.71 30.19
N SER A 315 -8.74 -2.50 29.35
CA SER A 315 -10.12 -2.89 29.62
C SER A 315 -10.26 -4.41 29.87
N PRO A 316 -11.03 -4.86 30.89
CA PRO A 316 -11.10 -6.28 31.30
C PRO A 316 -11.58 -7.26 30.22
N ALA A 317 -12.23 -6.79 29.17
CA ALA A 317 -12.76 -7.61 28.11
C ALA A 317 -11.68 -8.23 27.18
N MET A 318 -10.41 -7.89 27.36
CA MET A 318 -9.32 -8.27 26.44
C MET A 318 -8.43 -9.44 26.93
N ALA A 319 -8.65 -9.97 28.14
CA ALA A 319 -7.68 -10.80 28.86
C ALA A 319 -7.81 -12.33 28.71
N GLU A 320 -8.65 -12.86 27.83
CA GLU A 320 -9.08 -14.27 27.87
C GLU A 320 -8.12 -15.32 27.25
N SER A 321 -6.94 -14.97 26.72
CA SER A 321 -6.04 -15.98 26.13
C SER A 321 -4.57 -15.80 26.55
N PRO A 322 -3.89 -16.85 27.08
CA PRO A 322 -2.47 -16.77 27.46
C PRO A 322 -1.54 -16.38 26.31
N LEU A 323 -1.81 -16.87 25.09
CA LEU A 323 -1.03 -16.55 23.89
C LEU A 323 -1.12 -15.07 23.53
N ASN A 324 -2.17 -14.40 23.96
CA ASN A 324 -2.44 -13.00 23.66
C ASN A 324 -1.94 -12.08 24.78
N GLN A 325 -1.59 -12.61 25.96
CA GLN A 325 -1.17 -11.77 27.11
C GLN A 325 0.03 -10.88 26.79
N THR A 326 1.05 -11.43 26.12
CA THR A 326 2.24 -10.67 25.71
C THR A 326 1.88 -9.51 24.76
N ILE A 327 1.00 -9.76 23.78
CA ILE A 327 0.53 -8.74 22.85
C ILE A 327 -0.30 -7.67 23.58
N PHE A 328 -1.18 -8.06 24.50
CA PHE A 328 -1.95 -7.11 25.29
C PHE A 328 -1.08 -6.27 26.24
N GLN A 329 -0.04 -6.87 26.83
CA GLN A 329 0.95 -6.13 27.62
C GLN A 329 1.67 -5.08 26.77
N ALA A 330 2.07 -5.45 25.53
CA ALA A 330 2.70 -4.52 24.60
C ALA A 330 1.74 -3.38 24.20
N LEU A 331 0.49 -3.70 23.89
CA LEU A 331 -0.55 -2.70 23.59
C LEU A 331 -0.77 -1.73 24.75
N ALA A 332 -0.75 -2.21 26.00
CA ALA A 332 -0.86 -1.38 27.20
C ALA A 332 0.34 -0.43 27.37
N LEU A 333 1.50 -0.76 26.83
CA LEU A 333 2.67 0.13 26.75
C LEU A 333 2.64 1.05 25.52
N GLY A 334 1.69 0.86 24.59
CA GLY A 334 1.57 1.64 23.35
C GLY A 334 2.32 1.06 22.17
N VAL A 335 2.67 -0.23 22.21
CA VAL A 335 3.34 -0.96 21.14
C VAL A 335 2.44 -2.04 20.59
N GLY A 336 2.34 -2.13 19.26
CA GLY A 336 1.56 -3.14 18.56
C GLY A 336 2.43 -4.05 17.68
N LEU A 337 1.87 -5.19 17.30
CA LEU A 337 2.50 -6.17 16.42
C LEU A 337 1.60 -6.45 15.21
N HIS A 338 2.19 -6.44 14.01
CA HIS A 338 1.42 -6.65 12.79
C HIS A 338 2.19 -7.46 11.72
N HIS A 339 1.89 -8.75 11.64
CA HIS A 339 2.43 -9.63 10.58
C HIS A 339 1.47 -10.79 10.29
N ALA A 340 1.74 -11.58 9.25
CA ALA A 340 0.85 -12.63 8.79
C ALA A 340 0.62 -13.77 9.80
N GLY A 341 1.47 -13.91 10.82
CA GLY A 341 1.32 -14.90 11.91
C GLY A 341 0.34 -14.49 13.02
N ILE A 342 -0.11 -13.23 13.04
CA ILE A 342 -1.03 -12.72 14.07
C ILE A 342 -2.48 -12.94 13.65
N LEU A 343 -3.33 -13.30 14.63
CA LEU A 343 -4.77 -13.49 14.39
C LEU A 343 -5.40 -12.21 13.78
N PRO A 344 -6.31 -12.36 12.82
CA PRO A 344 -6.97 -11.22 12.17
C PRO A 344 -7.63 -10.25 13.15
N THR A 345 -8.22 -10.76 14.23
CA THR A 345 -8.85 -9.95 15.30
C THR A 345 -7.84 -9.07 16.04
N LEU A 346 -6.65 -9.61 16.36
CA LEU A 346 -5.59 -8.85 17.02
C LEU A 346 -4.94 -7.82 16.09
N LYS A 347 -4.77 -8.14 14.80
CA LYS A 347 -4.34 -7.16 13.79
C LYS A 347 -5.32 -5.99 13.74
N ARG A 348 -6.61 -6.31 13.64
CA ARG A 348 -7.66 -5.28 13.62
C ARG A 348 -7.69 -4.44 14.89
N LEU A 349 -7.45 -5.04 16.06
CA LEU A 349 -7.33 -4.30 17.31
C LEU A 349 -6.14 -3.35 17.28
N THR A 350 -4.96 -3.82 16.85
CA THR A 350 -3.76 -2.99 16.71
C THR A 350 -4.02 -1.80 15.77
N GLU A 351 -4.67 -2.03 14.62
CA GLU A 351 -5.06 -0.99 13.67
C GLU A 351 -5.96 0.06 14.30
N LEU A 352 -7.04 -0.37 15.00
CA LEU A 352 -7.98 0.54 15.68
C LEU A 352 -7.31 1.36 16.77
N LEU A 353 -6.46 0.74 17.58
CA LEU A 353 -5.74 1.44 18.64
C LEU A 353 -4.71 2.43 18.07
N PHE A 354 -4.09 2.09 16.94
CA PHE A 354 -3.17 2.99 16.23
C PHE A 354 -3.91 4.20 15.65
N GLU A 355 -5.05 3.99 15.01
CA GLU A 355 -5.93 5.07 14.48
C GLU A 355 -6.37 6.01 15.61
N ARG A 356 -6.65 5.48 16.80
CA ARG A 356 -7.02 6.25 18.01
C ARG A 356 -5.83 6.88 18.72
N GLY A 357 -4.60 6.65 18.26
CA GLY A 357 -3.38 7.14 18.87
C GLY A 357 -3.03 6.47 20.21
N LEU A 358 -3.61 5.31 20.50
CA LEU A 358 -3.33 4.47 21.69
C LEU A 358 -2.21 3.45 21.44
N VAL A 359 -1.83 3.23 20.21
CA VAL A 359 -0.59 2.56 19.82
C VAL A 359 0.30 3.59 19.15
N LYS A 360 1.52 3.73 19.65
CA LYS A 360 2.51 4.73 19.20
C LYS A 360 3.55 4.12 18.27
N VAL A 361 3.83 2.83 18.41
CA VAL A 361 4.76 2.09 17.55
C VAL A 361 4.14 0.76 17.15
N VAL A 362 4.27 0.39 15.89
CA VAL A 362 3.87 -0.93 15.39
C VAL A 362 5.08 -1.61 14.78
N PHE A 363 5.50 -2.74 15.35
CA PHE A 363 6.45 -3.65 14.71
C PHE A 363 5.74 -4.46 13.63
N ALA A 364 6.20 -4.37 12.39
CA ALA A 364 5.51 -4.96 11.25
C ALA A 364 6.46 -5.56 10.23
N THR A 365 5.99 -6.59 9.54
CA THR A 365 6.64 -7.07 8.31
C THR A 365 6.17 -6.27 7.10
N GLU A 366 6.87 -6.39 5.97
CA GLU A 366 6.54 -5.70 4.71
C GLU A 366 5.09 -5.88 4.26
N THR A 367 4.44 -6.99 4.66
CA THR A 367 3.03 -7.26 4.31
C THR A 367 2.06 -6.20 4.83
N MET A 368 2.43 -5.44 5.86
CA MET A 368 1.65 -4.31 6.35
C MET A 368 1.71 -3.10 5.40
N SER A 369 2.78 -2.96 4.62
CA SER A 369 2.86 -1.88 3.61
C SER A 369 1.83 -2.06 2.50
N LEU A 370 1.30 -3.27 2.37
CA LEU A 370 0.38 -3.69 1.34
C LEU A 370 -1.07 -3.41 1.76
N GLY A 371 -1.59 -2.24 1.39
CA GLY A 371 -3.04 -2.01 1.39
C GLY A 371 -3.71 -1.63 2.72
N ILE A 372 -3.03 -1.61 3.86
CA ILE A 372 -3.63 -1.17 5.12
C ILE A 372 -3.44 0.35 5.25
N HIS A 373 -4.53 1.07 5.47
CA HIS A 373 -4.47 2.53 5.67
C HIS A 373 -4.11 2.85 7.13
N MET A 374 -2.82 2.79 7.43
CA MET A 374 -2.26 3.21 8.72
C MET A 374 -1.14 4.23 8.49
N PRO A 375 -1.47 5.50 8.24
CA PRO A 375 -0.45 6.52 8.08
C PRO A 375 0.19 6.86 9.42
N ALA A 376 1.51 6.84 9.47
CA ALA A 376 2.33 7.21 10.63
C ALA A 376 3.03 8.54 10.41
N ARG A 377 3.53 9.19 11.45
CA ARG A 377 4.44 10.32 11.28
C ARG A 377 5.79 9.86 10.78
N SER A 378 6.27 8.72 11.30
CA SER A 378 7.55 8.15 10.93
C SER A 378 7.42 6.68 10.49
N VAL A 379 8.34 6.28 9.63
CA VAL A 379 8.60 4.89 9.27
C VAL A 379 10.04 4.58 9.59
N VAL A 380 10.31 3.44 10.21
CA VAL A 380 11.65 2.92 10.41
C VAL A 380 11.78 1.61 9.63
N LEU A 381 12.88 1.44 8.91
CA LEU A 381 13.25 0.22 8.20
C LEU A 381 14.47 -0.38 8.88
N GLN A 382 14.36 -1.59 9.40
CA GLN A 382 15.50 -2.30 9.99
C GLN A 382 16.35 -2.95 8.90
N GLY A 383 17.24 -2.16 8.31
CA GLY A 383 18.06 -2.53 7.16
C GLY A 383 17.33 -2.41 5.83
N LEU A 384 18.08 -2.61 4.74
CA LEU A 384 17.54 -2.67 3.37
C LEU A 384 17.65 -4.05 2.76
N THR A 385 18.04 -5.07 3.53
CA THR A 385 18.21 -6.44 3.06
C THR A 385 17.14 -7.35 3.62
N LYS A 386 16.40 -8.03 2.75
CA LYS A 386 15.38 -9.00 3.14
C LYS A 386 15.67 -10.41 2.67
N ARG A 387 15.13 -11.40 3.39
CA ARG A 387 15.19 -12.81 3.00
C ARG A 387 14.04 -13.14 2.05
N THR A 388 14.39 -13.82 0.96
CA THR A 388 13.46 -14.42 -0.01
C THR A 388 13.68 -15.92 -0.09
N ASP A 389 12.87 -16.64 -0.84
CA ASP A 389 13.04 -18.08 -1.09
C ASP A 389 14.36 -18.40 -1.80
N ARG A 390 14.94 -17.43 -2.53
CA ARG A 390 16.22 -17.54 -3.24
C ARG A 390 17.42 -17.04 -2.43
N GLY A 391 17.23 -16.66 -1.16
CA GLY A 391 18.29 -16.12 -0.30
C GLY A 391 18.04 -14.66 0.12
N PHE A 392 19.11 -13.93 0.44
CA PHE A 392 19.04 -12.53 0.82
C PHE A 392 19.18 -11.62 -0.41
N ARG A 393 18.34 -10.59 -0.50
CA ARG A 393 18.48 -9.52 -1.49
C ARG A 393 18.18 -8.15 -0.89
N GLY A 394 18.70 -7.11 -1.52
CA GLY A 394 18.34 -5.74 -1.21
C GLY A 394 16.87 -5.43 -1.56
N LEU A 395 16.31 -4.42 -0.90
CA LEU A 395 15.03 -3.83 -1.30
C LEU A 395 15.18 -3.11 -2.64
N THR A 396 14.13 -3.17 -3.43
CA THR A 396 14.02 -2.34 -4.62
C THR A 396 13.59 -0.92 -4.24
N HIS A 397 13.75 0.05 -5.16
CA HIS A 397 13.27 1.41 -4.96
C HIS A 397 11.76 1.45 -4.72
N ASN A 398 10.99 0.67 -5.49
CA ASN A 398 9.54 0.61 -5.36
C ASN A 398 9.11 0.05 -3.99
N GLU A 399 9.76 -1.03 -3.50
CA GLU A 399 9.49 -1.59 -2.17
C GLU A 399 9.80 -0.59 -1.04
N LEU A 400 10.95 0.08 -1.13
CA LEU A 400 11.32 1.15 -0.20
C LEU A 400 10.26 2.27 -0.20
N THR A 401 9.92 2.78 -1.37
CA THR A 401 8.98 3.90 -1.54
C THR A 401 7.58 3.54 -1.05
N GLN A 402 7.14 2.29 -1.21
CA GLN A 402 5.86 1.80 -0.72
C GLN A 402 5.80 1.80 0.81
N MET A 403 6.85 1.34 1.49
CA MET A 403 6.95 1.37 2.95
C MET A 403 7.12 2.80 3.47
N ALA A 404 8.06 3.56 2.91
CA ALA A 404 8.29 4.95 3.23
C ALA A 404 7.05 5.83 2.94
N GLY A 405 6.21 5.38 1.99
CA GLY A 405 4.93 5.99 1.66
C GLY A 405 3.94 6.08 2.82
N ARG A 406 4.12 5.30 3.87
CA ARG A 406 3.32 5.36 5.09
C ARG A 406 3.70 6.50 6.03
N ALA A 407 4.87 7.13 5.83
CA ALA A 407 5.32 8.26 6.63
C ALA A 407 4.68 9.58 6.15
N GLY A 408 4.25 10.41 7.10
CA GLY A 408 3.62 11.71 6.85
C GLY A 408 2.12 11.63 6.65
N ARG A 409 1.36 12.14 7.62
CA ARG A 409 -0.12 12.17 7.60
C ARG A 409 -0.59 13.47 6.94
N ARG A 410 -1.30 13.34 5.81
CA ARG A 410 -1.83 14.50 5.06
C ARG A 410 -2.72 15.36 5.96
N GLY A 411 -2.46 16.67 5.97
CA GLY A 411 -3.20 17.63 6.80
C GLY A 411 -2.83 17.65 8.29
N ILE A 412 -1.92 16.78 8.74
CA ILE A 412 -1.48 16.70 10.14
C ILE A 412 0.01 16.98 10.27
N ASP A 413 0.83 16.27 9.50
CA ASP A 413 2.28 16.38 9.59
C ASP A 413 2.81 17.28 8.46
N PRO A 414 3.70 18.23 8.76
CA PRO A 414 4.33 19.06 7.71
C PRO A 414 5.31 18.25 6.85
N GLU A 415 5.87 17.16 7.42
CA GLU A 415 6.85 16.31 6.79
C GLU A 415 6.82 14.91 7.42
N GLY A 416 6.93 13.86 6.59
CA GLY A 416 7.11 12.48 7.04
C GLY A 416 8.59 12.16 7.24
N LYS A 417 8.90 11.23 8.14
CA LYS A 417 10.26 10.76 8.42
C LYS A 417 10.41 9.29 8.04
N CYS A 418 11.40 8.98 7.21
CA CYS A 418 11.79 7.63 6.89
C CYS A 418 13.20 7.37 7.41
N VAL A 419 13.31 6.58 8.47
CA VAL A 419 14.58 6.23 9.11
C VAL A 419 15.03 4.85 8.63
N ILE A 420 16.25 4.74 8.15
CA ILE A 420 16.90 3.48 7.78
C ILE A 420 17.90 3.16 8.89
N ALA A 421 17.56 2.19 9.73
CA ALA A 421 18.47 1.65 10.74
C ALA A 421 19.40 0.64 10.06
N LEU A 422 20.65 1.03 9.82
CA LEU A 422 21.61 0.22 9.08
C LEU A 422 21.93 -1.10 9.77
N ASP A 423 21.92 -2.16 8.99
CA ASP A 423 22.40 -3.48 9.37
C ASP A 423 23.87 -3.63 8.92
N SER A 424 24.63 -4.46 9.58
CA SER A 424 26.01 -4.80 9.21
C SER A 424 26.19 -5.33 7.77
N ARG A 425 25.09 -5.69 7.10
CA ARG A 425 25.04 -6.12 5.69
C ARG A 425 24.73 -5.00 4.72
N ASP A 426 24.27 -3.86 5.21
CA ASP A 426 23.90 -2.73 4.37
C ASP A 426 25.15 -1.85 4.16
N SER A 427 25.45 -1.53 2.91
CA SER A 427 26.42 -0.48 2.61
C SER A 427 25.72 0.87 2.45
N LEU A 428 26.37 1.94 2.86
CA LEU A 428 25.84 3.29 2.64
C LEU A 428 25.61 3.58 1.16
N GLU A 429 26.47 3.04 0.29
CA GLU A 429 26.31 3.16 -1.16
C GLU A 429 25.02 2.50 -1.64
N ALA A 430 24.68 1.30 -1.14
CA ALA A 430 23.43 0.62 -1.45
C ALA A 430 22.21 1.42 -0.95
N VAL A 431 22.30 2.02 0.24
CA VAL A 431 21.23 2.90 0.76
C VAL A 431 21.00 4.09 -0.17
N LEU A 432 22.08 4.80 -0.53
CA LEU A 432 22.01 5.96 -1.42
C LEU A 432 21.47 5.59 -2.81
N ALA A 433 21.88 4.44 -3.36
CA ALA A 433 21.41 3.93 -4.63
C ALA A 433 19.92 3.57 -4.57
N THR A 434 19.46 2.91 -3.50
CA THR A 434 18.06 2.50 -3.35
C THR A 434 17.15 3.71 -3.14
N VAL A 435 17.53 4.67 -2.28
CA VAL A 435 16.73 5.89 -2.02
C VAL A 435 16.70 6.80 -3.24
N GLY A 436 17.83 7.00 -3.91
CA GLY A 436 17.95 7.89 -5.08
C GLY A 436 17.63 7.22 -6.42
N GLY A 437 17.24 5.95 -6.41
CA GLY A 437 16.94 5.20 -7.63
C GLY A 437 15.66 5.70 -8.33
N PRO A 438 15.54 5.46 -9.64
CA PRO A 438 14.29 5.71 -10.36
C PRO A 438 13.24 4.65 -9.99
N PRO A 439 11.95 4.95 -10.16
CA PRO A 439 10.91 3.93 -10.11
C PRO A 439 11.21 2.79 -11.10
N GLU A 440 10.89 1.57 -10.71
CA GLU A 440 11.09 0.40 -11.57
C GLU A 440 9.93 0.27 -12.56
N PRO A 441 10.20 -0.19 -13.79
CA PRO A 441 9.16 -0.49 -14.75
C PRO A 441 8.40 -1.76 -14.34
N ILE A 442 7.12 -1.82 -14.67
CA ILE A 442 6.34 -3.05 -14.62
C ILE A 442 6.65 -3.84 -15.89
N ALA A 443 7.11 -5.07 -15.71
CA ALA A 443 7.26 -6.04 -16.80
C ALA A 443 6.14 -7.08 -16.72
N SER A 444 5.64 -7.54 -17.86
CA SER A 444 4.66 -8.61 -17.94
C SER A 444 5.16 -9.85 -17.16
N GLN A 445 4.28 -10.38 -16.33
CA GLN A 445 4.47 -11.63 -15.59
C GLN A 445 3.60 -12.75 -16.15
N PHE A 446 3.04 -12.53 -17.35
CA PHE A 446 2.09 -13.46 -17.93
C PHE A 446 2.69 -14.86 -18.06
N ARG A 447 2.03 -15.82 -17.43
CA ARG A 447 2.30 -17.26 -17.54
C ARG A 447 0.98 -17.98 -17.56
N LEU A 448 0.66 -18.59 -18.70
CA LEU A 448 -0.54 -19.39 -18.79
C LEU A 448 -0.40 -20.62 -17.89
N GLY A 449 -1.17 -20.62 -16.79
CA GLY A 449 -1.20 -21.75 -15.85
C GLY A 449 -2.20 -22.82 -16.27
N TYR A 450 -1.95 -24.08 -15.91
CA TYR A 450 -2.91 -25.18 -16.12
C TYR A 450 -4.31 -24.87 -15.57
N GLY A 451 -4.39 -24.15 -14.42
CA GLY A 451 -5.66 -23.75 -13.82
C GLY A 451 -6.46 -22.78 -14.68
N SER A 452 -5.81 -21.79 -15.31
CA SER A 452 -6.47 -20.85 -16.22
C SER A 452 -6.97 -21.55 -17.49
N VAL A 453 -6.19 -22.47 -18.04
CA VAL A 453 -6.58 -23.26 -19.22
C VAL A 453 -7.75 -24.17 -18.87
N ALA A 454 -7.68 -24.90 -17.75
CA ALA A 454 -8.75 -25.80 -17.31
C ALA A 454 -10.07 -25.03 -17.09
N LEU A 455 -10.02 -23.88 -16.42
CA LEU A 455 -11.18 -23.05 -16.16
C LEU A 455 -11.80 -22.49 -17.46
N LEU A 456 -10.98 -22.05 -18.42
CA LEU A 456 -11.43 -21.59 -19.73
C LEU A 456 -12.14 -22.73 -20.50
N LEU A 457 -11.60 -23.93 -20.49
CA LEU A 457 -12.20 -25.09 -21.13
C LEU A 457 -13.52 -25.56 -20.43
N GLU A 458 -13.55 -25.55 -19.10
CA GLU A 458 -14.77 -25.91 -18.33
C GLU A 458 -15.91 -24.90 -18.55
N THR A 459 -15.62 -23.65 -18.79
CA THR A 459 -16.62 -22.58 -19.03
C THR A 459 -17.06 -22.47 -20.49
N GLY A 460 -16.64 -23.38 -21.35
CA GLY A 460 -16.99 -23.41 -22.76
C GLY A 460 -16.16 -22.51 -23.64
N GLY A 461 -15.03 -22.01 -23.12
CA GLY A 461 -14.01 -21.30 -23.92
C GLY A 461 -13.40 -22.24 -24.94
N ASP A 462 -13.26 -21.75 -26.17
CA ASP A 462 -12.61 -22.47 -27.25
C ASP A 462 -11.09 -22.19 -27.27
N LEU A 463 -10.38 -22.94 -28.08
CA LEU A 463 -8.94 -22.76 -28.28
C LEU A 463 -8.61 -21.36 -28.83
N GLU A 464 -9.53 -20.72 -29.55
CA GLU A 464 -9.37 -19.36 -30.07
C GLU A 464 -9.36 -18.32 -28.96
N THR A 465 -10.21 -18.48 -27.95
CA THR A 465 -10.24 -17.61 -26.75
C THR A 465 -8.93 -17.74 -25.95
N ILE A 466 -8.43 -18.98 -25.78
CA ILE A 466 -7.14 -19.22 -25.11
C ILE A 466 -6.01 -18.56 -25.89
N ARG A 467 -5.98 -18.78 -27.23
CA ARG A 467 -4.97 -18.22 -28.10
C ARG A 467 -4.97 -16.68 -28.05
N ARG A 468 -6.15 -16.05 -28.16
CA ARG A 468 -6.31 -14.62 -28.06
C ARG A 468 -5.77 -14.07 -26.72
N THR A 469 -6.05 -14.73 -25.60
CA THR A 469 -5.53 -14.32 -24.30
C THR A 469 -4.01 -14.38 -24.26
N VAL A 470 -3.41 -15.42 -24.82
CA VAL A 470 -1.94 -15.57 -24.91
C VAL A 470 -1.30 -14.52 -25.84
N GLU A 471 -1.88 -14.29 -27.02
CA GLU A 471 -1.33 -13.36 -28.00
C GLU A 471 -1.52 -11.89 -27.62
N SER A 472 -2.44 -11.59 -26.67
CA SER A 472 -2.75 -10.23 -26.20
C SER A 472 -2.03 -9.87 -24.90
N SER A 473 -1.37 -10.82 -24.24
CA SER A 473 -0.62 -10.61 -22.98
C SER A 473 0.89 -10.39 -23.25
#